data_485dfe7503b329de478157d8587ff26f
#
_entry.id   485dfe7503b329de478157d8587ff26f
#
_cell.length_a   1.000
_cell.length_b   1.000
_cell.length_c   1.000
_cell.angle_alpha   90.00
_cell.angle_beta   90.00
_cell.angle_gamma   90.00
#
_symmetry.space_group_name_H-M   'P 1'
#
loop_
_entity.id
_entity.type
_entity.pdbx_description
1 polymer ?
#
loop_
_entity_poly.entity_id
_entity_poly.type
_entity_poly.pdbx_seq_one_letter_code
_entity_poly.pdbx_strand_id
1 'polypeptide(L)'
;MTGIIYPTIGAMTWGYGFLYDMGYSDFAGSGIVHLTGGIGALAGAAVTGQRKQGEISRFDETGANPDGPYAPHNVPNAALGTFILWFGWCGFNFR
;
A
#
# COMPACT_ATOMS: atom_id res chain seq x y z
N MET A 1 -11.48 4.14 1.24
CA MET A 1 -10.88 2.79 1.37
C MET A 1 -11.46 2.02 2.55
N THR A 2 -11.22 2.42 3.78
CA THR A 2 -11.52 1.64 5.00
C THR A 2 -13.00 1.43 5.30
N GLY A 3 -13.88 2.38 4.96
CA GLY A 3 -15.30 2.32 5.31
C GLY A 3 -16.19 1.54 4.31
N ILE A 4 -15.76 1.41 3.07
CA ILE A 4 -16.59 0.79 2.01
C ILE A 4 -15.80 -0.26 1.24
N ILE A 5 -14.71 0.12 0.57
CA ILE A 5 -14.01 -0.77 -0.37
C ILE A 5 -13.44 -2.00 0.35
N TYR A 6 -12.63 -1.78 1.38
CA TYR A 6 -12.01 -2.87 2.12
C TYR A 6 -13.02 -3.82 2.79
N PRO A 7 -14.05 -3.33 3.53
CA PRO A 7 -15.06 -4.23 4.10
C PRO A 7 -15.85 -5.02 3.06
N THR A 8 -16.15 -4.43 1.90
CA THR A 8 -16.86 -5.11 0.82
C THR A 8 -16.03 -6.28 0.29
N ILE A 9 -14.72 -6.06 0.01
CA ILE A 9 -13.83 -7.11 -0.48
C ILE A 9 -13.60 -8.18 0.60
N GLY A 10 -13.46 -7.79 1.85
CA GLY A 10 -13.38 -8.73 2.97
C GLY A 10 -14.62 -9.60 3.11
N ALA A 11 -15.80 -9.03 2.92
CA ALA A 11 -17.06 -9.78 2.96
C ALA A 11 -17.20 -10.78 1.82
N MET A 12 -16.66 -10.48 0.64
CA MET A 12 -16.69 -11.38 -0.52
C MET A 12 -15.90 -12.68 -0.31
N THR A 13 -14.91 -12.67 0.58
CA THR A 13 -14.00 -13.80 0.87
C THR A 13 -14.09 -14.25 2.30
N TRP A 14 -13.48 -13.56 3.24
CA TRP A 14 -13.45 -13.91 4.66
C TRP A 14 -14.83 -13.87 5.33
N GLY A 15 -15.76 -13.09 4.77
CA GLY A 15 -17.17 -13.04 5.17
C GLY A 15 -18.07 -14.12 4.54
N TYR A 16 -17.47 -15.19 3.98
CA TYR A 16 -18.21 -16.26 3.33
C TYR A 16 -19.09 -15.78 2.15
N GLY A 17 -18.61 -14.79 1.40
CA GLY A 17 -19.28 -14.28 0.22
C GLY A 17 -19.00 -15.11 -1.03
N PHE A 18 -19.43 -14.63 -2.20
CA PHE A 18 -19.43 -15.39 -3.45
C PHE A 18 -18.03 -15.89 -3.89
N LEU A 19 -16.96 -15.17 -3.56
CA LEU A 19 -15.59 -15.62 -3.88
C LEU A 19 -15.20 -16.84 -3.04
N TYR A 20 -15.62 -16.86 -1.78
CA TYR A 20 -15.46 -18.04 -0.93
C TYR A 20 -16.21 -19.24 -1.49
N ASP A 21 -17.46 -19.06 -1.92
CA ASP A 21 -18.27 -20.13 -2.51
C ASP A 21 -17.67 -20.66 -3.82
N MET A 22 -16.95 -19.81 -4.56
CA MET A 22 -16.20 -20.22 -5.76
C MET A 22 -14.87 -20.95 -5.43
N GLY A 23 -14.52 -21.11 -4.16
CA GLY A 23 -13.30 -21.78 -3.72
C GLY A 23 -12.08 -20.88 -3.60
N TYR A 24 -12.23 -19.56 -3.72
CA TYR A 24 -11.11 -18.64 -3.49
C TYR A 24 -10.76 -18.59 -2.01
N SER A 25 -9.49 -18.83 -1.70
CA SER A 25 -8.94 -18.77 -0.35
C SER A 25 -7.81 -17.78 -0.27
N ASP A 26 -7.94 -16.82 0.65
CA ASP A 26 -6.89 -15.85 0.99
C ASP A 26 -6.48 -16.06 2.45
N PHE A 27 -5.33 -16.73 2.64
CA PHE A 27 -4.89 -17.14 3.98
C PHE A 27 -4.49 -15.95 4.85
N ALA A 28 -3.62 -15.09 4.35
CA ALA A 28 -3.03 -13.98 5.12
C ALA A 28 -3.33 -12.59 4.55
N GLY A 29 -4.24 -12.45 3.59
CA GLY A 29 -4.64 -11.15 3.05
C GLY A 29 -3.82 -10.65 1.88
N SER A 30 -3.16 -11.52 1.11
CA SER A 30 -2.43 -11.11 -0.09
C SER A 30 -3.35 -10.42 -1.11
N GLY A 31 -4.55 -10.94 -1.31
CA GLY A 31 -5.58 -10.35 -2.15
C GLY A 31 -6.40 -9.29 -1.42
N ILE A 32 -7.01 -9.69 -0.30
CA ILE A 32 -7.97 -8.84 0.43
C ILE A 32 -7.31 -7.58 0.98
N VAL A 33 -6.12 -7.69 1.54
CA VAL A 33 -5.41 -6.55 2.16
C VAL A 33 -4.47 -5.89 1.17
N HIS A 34 -3.47 -6.63 0.67
CA HIS A 34 -2.36 -6.04 -0.06
C HIS A 34 -2.70 -5.69 -1.51
N LEU A 35 -3.37 -6.57 -2.27
CA LEU A 35 -3.79 -6.23 -3.63
C LEU A 35 -4.82 -5.10 -3.62
N THR A 36 -5.80 -5.16 -2.71
CA THR A 36 -6.80 -4.09 -2.55
C THR A 36 -6.13 -2.77 -2.19
N GLY A 37 -5.19 -2.79 -1.24
CA GLY A 37 -4.42 -1.62 -0.85
C GLY A 37 -3.57 -1.07 -1.99
N GLY A 38 -2.89 -1.96 -2.74
CA GLY A 38 -2.05 -1.60 -3.87
C GLY A 38 -2.83 -0.96 -5.02
N ILE A 39 -3.98 -1.52 -5.39
CA ILE A 39 -4.86 -0.94 -6.42
C ILE A 39 -5.41 0.41 -5.96
N GLY A 40 -5.82 0.52 -4.69
CA GLY A 40 -6.27 1.79 -4.13
C GLY A 40 -5.18 2.86 -4.13
N ALA A 41 -3.94 2.48 -3.81
CA ALA A 41 -2.79 3.37 -3.88
C ALA A 41 -2.47 3.79 -5.32
N LEU A 42 -2.54 2.86 -6.28
CA LEU A 42 -2.34 3.15 -7.70
C LEU A 42 -3.38 4.15 -8.21
N ALA A 43 -4.66 3.92 -7.93
CA ALA A 43 -5.73 4.84 -8.32
C ALA A 43 -5.55 6.22 -7.68
N GLY A 44 -5.22 6.26 -6.38
CA GLY A 44 -4.94 7.51 -5.67
C GLY A 44 -3.75 8.27 -6.27
N ALA A 45 -2.66 7.58 -6.56
CA ALA A 45 -1.48 8.18 -7.18
C ALA A 45 -1.78 8.72 -8.59
N ALA A 46 -2.54 7.98 -9.40
CA ALA A 46 -2.93 8.40 -10.73
C ALA A 46 -3.78 9.69 -10.72
N VAL A 47 -4.70 9.80 -9.78
CA VAL A 47 -5.57 10.99 -9.64
C VAL A 47 -4.83 12.17 -9.04
N THR A 48 -4.00 11.93 -8.02
CA THR A 48 -3.25 12.98 -7.32
C THR A 48 -2.10 13.52 -8.17
N GLY A 49 -1.47 12.67 -8.99
CA GLY A 49 -0.32 13.02 -9.81
C GLY A 49 0.97 13.21 -9.00
N GLN A 50 1.96 13.86 -9.62
CA GLN A 50 3.26 14.10 -8.98
C GLN A 50 3.15 15.05 -7.80
N ARG A 51 3.93 14.79 -6.76
CA ARG A 51 4.16 15.78 -5.70
C ARG A 51 4.92 16.99 -6.25
N LYS A 52 4.41 18.18 -5.94
CA LYS A 52 5.02 19.44 -6.29
C LYS A 52 5.10 20.35 -5.07
N GLN A 53 6.18 21.13 -4.99
CA GLN A 53 6.31 22.24 -4.06
C GLN A 53 6.60 23.49 -4.90
N GLY A 54 5.57 24.30 -5.15
CA GLY A 54 5.63 25.33 -6.19
C GLY A 54 5.81 24.69 -7.56
N GLU A 55 6.84 25.12 -8.30
CA GLU A 55 7.21 24.55 -9.61
C GLU A 55 8.15 23.34 -9.50
N ILE A 56 8.68 23.06 -8.31
CA ILE A 56 9.62 21.95 -8.09
C ILE A 56 8.86 20.63 -8.02
N SER A 57 9.19 19.74 -8.96
CA SER A 57 8.66 18.37 -8.99
C SER A 57 9.59 17.39 -8.27
N ARG A 58 9.04 16.27 -7.80
CA ARG A 58 9.85 15.15 -7.32
C ARG A 58 10.72 14.55 -8.43
N PHE A 59 10.24 14.57 -9.64
CA PHE A 59 10.92 14.06 -10.82
C PHE A 59 11.15 15.21 -11.80
N ASP A 60 12.33 15.29 -12.36
CA ASP A 60 12.69 16.10 -13.50
C ASP A 60 12.87 15.23 -14.74
N GLU A 61 13.34 15.80 -15.84
CA GLU A 61 13.56 15.09 -17.11
C GLU A 61 14.64 13.98 -17.00
N THR A 62 15.48 14.03 -15.96
CA THR A 62 16.56 13.07 -15.74
C THR A 62 16.18 11.97 -14.73
N GLY A 63 15.02 12.07 -14.07
CA GLY A 63 14.52 11.12 -13.08
C GLY A 63 14.23 11.74 -11.72
N ALA A 64 14.47 11.01 -10.62
CA ALA A 64 14.24 11.52 -9.28
C ALA A 64 15.28 12.58 -8.93
N ASN A 65 14.84 13.79 -8.58
CA ASN A 65 15.73 14.86 -8.14
C ASN A 65 16.33 14.54 -6.75
N PRO A 66 17.63 14.22 -6.65
CA PRO A 66 18.25 13.80 -5.40
C PRO A 66 18.39 14.94 -4.38
N ASP A 67 18.47 16.18 -4.84
CA ASP A 67 18.67 17.38 -4.02
C ASP A 67 17.39 18.20 -3.82
N GLY A 68 16.27 17.67 -4.30
CA GLY A 68 14.97 18.33 -4.21
C GLY A 68 14.33 18.24 -2.81
N PRO A 69 13.26 18.98 -2.56
CA PRO A 69 12.56 19.01 -1.28
C PRO A 69 11.96 17.66 -0.86
N TYR A 70 11.95 16.69 -1.76
CA TYR A 70 11.46 15.33 -1.53
C TYR A 70 12.60 14.30 -1.43
N ALA A 71 13.85 14.75 -1.33
CA ALA A 71 14.99 13.85 -1.14
C ALA A 71 14.87 13.06 0.16
N PRO A 72 15.37 11.82 0.22
CA PRO A 72 15.42 11.05 1.45
C PRO A 72 16.26 11.80 2.50
N HIS A 73 15.70 12.04 3.69
CA HIS A 73 16.35 12.82 4.73
C HIS A 73 16.66 12.04 6.01
N ASN A 74 16.08 10.84 6.19
CA ASN A 74 16.30 10.05 7.40
C ASN A 74 16.30 8.54 7.10
N VAL A 75 17.40 8.06 6.54
CA VAL A 75 17.59 6.64 6.22
C VAL A 75 17.56 5.74 7.48
N PRO A 76 18.15 6.12 8.63
CA PRO A 76 18.04 5.33 9.86
C PRO A 76 16.58 5.10 10.30
N ASN A 77 15.73 6.12 10.23
CA ASN A 77 14.31 5.98 10.57
C ASN A 77 13.56 5.09 9.57
N ALA A 78 13.91 5.14 8.30
CA ALA A 78 13.34 4.24 7.29
C ALA A 78 13.72 2.78 7.59
N ALA A 79 14.97 2.52 7.97
CA ALA A 79 15.43 1.19 8.37
C ALA A 79 14.71 0.72 9.64
N LEU A 80 14.59 1.57 10.65
CA LEU A 80 13.82 1.27 11.87
C LEU A 80 12.36 0.92 11.55
N GLY A 81 11.70 1.71 10.69
CA GLY A 81 10.34 1.43 10.23
C GLY A 81 10.21 0.07 9.55
N THR A 82 11.20 -0.32 8.76
CA THR A 82 11.25 -1.64 8.12
C THR A 82 11.34 -2.77 9.15
N PHE A 83 12.16 -2.64 10.18
CA PHE A 83 12.24 -3.64 11.25
C PHE A 83 10.96 -3.75 12.07
N ILE A 84 10.29 -2.63 12.34
CA ILE A 84 8.99 -2.63 13.03
C ILE A 84 7.94 -3.36 12.17
N LEU A 85 7.89 -3.09 10.88
CA LEU A 85 7.01 -3.80 9.95
C LEU A 85 7.33 -5.30 9.90
N TRP A 86 8.59 -5.67 9.85
CA TRP A 86 9.03 -7.07 9.85
C TRP A 86 8.54 -7.79 11.12
N PHE A 87 8.73 -7.19 12.27
CA PHE A 87 8.20 -7.73 13.52
C PHE A 87 6.67 -7.90 13.48
N GLY A 88 5.94 -6.89 13.00
CA GLY A 88 4.49 -6.96 12.83
C GLY A 88 4.04 -8.09 11.89
N TRP A 89 4.82 -8.37 10.84
CA TRP A 89 4.52 -9.43 9.88
C TRP A 89 4.71 -10.84 10.45
N CYS A 90 5.50 -11.01 11.51
CA CYS A 90 5.52 -12.28 12.23
C CYS A 90 4.14 -12.62 12.80
N GLY A 91 3.35 -11.64 13.25
CA GLY A 91 1.97 -11.85 13.68
C GLY A 91 0.95 -11.89 12.53
N PHE A 92 1.21 -11.18 11.44
CA PHE A 92 0.28 -11.08 10.31
C PHE A 92 0.24 -12.35 9.45
N ASN A 93 1.39 -12.96 9.18
CA ASN A 93 1.51 -14.12 8.28
C ASN A 93 1.44 -15.47 8.99
N PHE A 94 1.72 -15.54 10.27
CA PHE A 94 1.62 -16.78 11.05
C PHE A 94 0.20 -16.91 11.65
N ARG A 95 -0.70 -17.44 10.85
CA ARG A 95 -2.06 -17.81 11.27
C ARG A 95 -2.23 -19.30 11.30
#